data_9ab9092e0d78dda2e9f4336991c11361
#
_entry.id   9ab9092e0d78dda2e9f4336991c11361
#
_cell.length_a   1.000
_cell.length_b   1.000
_cell.length_c   1.000
_cell.angle_alpha   90.00
_cell.angle_beta   90.00
_cell.angle_gamma   90.00
#
_symmetry.space_group_name_H-M   'P 1'
#
loop_
_entity.id
_entity.type
_entity.pdbx_description
1 polymer ?
#
loop_
_entity_poly.entity_id
_entity_poly.type
_entity_poly.pdbx_seq_one_letter_code
_entity_poly.pdbx_strand_id
1 'polypeptide(L)'
;MKKLFISMALALCCACAQAAGIESLKSLDLGQFEITNIREGASSSGTGSNKPTAVQAATPLVCVEVCAKRDSGSRVKMNIALPAREKWNKIYLAKGNGGLGNKTSAAAACSEAVLGYAASHNDLGTDGWQNSPDLKSVVADFGHRAIYNTARVSKQVIAAYYGEAPKYCYYSGGSTGGQEGLSLAERHPELFDGIAVLYPVTNRTRLHTRFAYERKVLAAKDYFTDQQIEAISAALVAQNRGNPGEYPAADYPFLKHPEHATCDYSQLTFLTAEQLDVLKKIHDTVKNAKGEYVTVGLVPSAELADKGKSLRKGYTGDWIYPMALGAAYRVAEVNFDADLRTVEDLFAKDCNALPNLEPFRKLGHRLIIIQGKLDTVVPAQYVKEYYDTVASRNGGIENTRRFARIFFVPGMWHGNMTHCNPLADLRKWVEQGVAPQCIEIGVRYKGKIYEQQVGVY
;
A
#
# COMPACT_ATOMS: atom_id res chain seq x y z
N MET A 1 -43.55 -29.77 -31.70
CA MET A 1 -42.31 -29.07 -32.06
C MET A 1 -41.72 -28.19 -30.94
N LYS A 2 -42.49 -27.59 -30.04
CA LYS A 2 -41.93 -26.73 -28.94
C LYS A 2 -41.20 -27.46 -27.82
N LYS A 3 -41.46 -28.75 -27.55
CA LYS A 3 -40.78 -29.52 -26.48
C LYS A 3 -39.38 -30.04 -26.88
N LEU A 4 -39.06 -30.13 -28.16
CA LEU A 4 -37.75 -30.61 -28.62
C LEU A 4 -36.66 -29.51 -28.56
N PHE A 5 -37.06 -28.23 -28.72
CA PHE A 5 -36.13 -27.09 -28.64
C PHE A 5 -35.67 -26.77 -27.21
N ILE A 6 -36.50 -27.03 -26.18
CA ILE A 6 -36.13 -26.79 -24.77
C ILE A 6 -35.11 -27.84 -24.28
N SER A 7 -35.21 -29.07 -24.75
CA SER A 7 -34.27 -30.13 -24.40
C SER A 7 -32.87 -29.93 -24.99
N MET A 8 -32.78 -29.37 -26.21
CA MET A 8 -31.50 -29.07 -26.88
C MET A 8 -30.80 -27.83 -26.26
N ALA A 9 -31.54 -26.82 -25.83
CA ALA A 9 -30.97 -25.64 -25.16
C ALA A 9 -30.42 -25.98 -23.75
N LEU A 10 -31.07 -26.88 -22.98
CA LEU A 10 -30.55 -27.37 -21.70
C LEU A 10 -29.31 -28.27 -21.86
N ALA A 11 -29.26 -29.08 -22.91
CA ALA A 11 -28.11 -29.92 -23.22
C ALA A 11 -26.87 -29.10 -23.64
N LEU A 12 -27.03 -28.02 -24.39
CA LEU A 12 -25.95 -27.10 -24.73
C LEU A 12 -25.43 -26.33 -23.50
N CYS A 13 -26.31 -25.92 -22.57
CA CYS A 13 -25.89 -25.27 -21.33
C CYS A 13 -25.10 -26.24 -20.41
N CYS A 14 -25.45 -27.51 -20.34
CA CYS A 14 -24.70 -28.50 -19.56
C CYS A 14 -23.36 -28.87 -20.21
N ALA A 15 -23.24 -28.85 -21.55
CA ALA A 15 -21.98 -29.16 -22.23
C ALA A 15 -20.93 -28.02 -22.08
N CYS A 16 -21.36 -26.77 -21.97
CA CYS A 16 -20.45 -25.63 -21.67
C CYS A 16 -19.92 -25.64 -20.21
N ALA A 17 -20.64 -26.27 -19.28
CA ALA A 17 -20.21 -26.33 -17.87
C ALA A 17 -19.09 -27.36 -17.61
N GLN A 18 -18.78 -28.23 -18.57
CA GLN A 18 -17.81 -29.31 -18.40
C GLN A 18 -16.38 -28.96 -18.86
N ALA A 19 -16.15 -27.82 -19.51
CA ALA A 19 -14.84 -27.39 -20.01
C ALA A 19 -14.06 -26.46 -19.04
N ALA A 20 -14.56 -26.25 -17.83
CA ALA A 20 -13.87 -25.44 -16.81
C ALA A 20 -12.69 -26.23 -16.20
N GLY A 21 -11.61 -25.52 -15.86
CA GLY A 21 -10.40 -26.14 -15.28
C GLY A 21 -9.14 -25.72 -16.04
N ILE A 22 -8.06 -26.49 -15.87
CA ILE A 22 -6.76 -26.17 -16.49
C ILE A 22 -6.82 -26.17 -18.01
N GLU A 23 -7.60 -27.03 -18.62
CA GLU A 23 -7.70 -27.11 -20.09
C GLU A 23 -8.27 -25.79 -20.69
N SER A 24 -9.19 -25.14 -19.99
CA SER A 24 -9.71 -23.83 -20.44
C SER A 24 -8.68 -22.70 -20.40
N LEU A 25 -7.63 -22.85 -19.57
CA LEU A 25 -6.55 -21.87 -19.48
C LEU A 25 -5.54 -21.98 -20.63
N LYS A 26 -5.35 -23.19 -21.19
CA LYS A 26 -4.37 -23.45 -22.26
C LYS A 26 -4.71 -22.73 -23.58
N SER A 27 -5.99 -22.46 -23.82
CA SER A 27 -6.49 -21.80 -25.05
C SER A 27 -7.00 -20.36 -24.77
N LEU A 28 -6.80 -19.84 -23.55
CA LEU A 28 -7.32 -18.54 -23.16
C LEU A 28 -6.55 -17.39 -23.82
N ASP A 29 -7.23 -16.61 -24.62
CA ASP A 29 -6.67 -15.37 -25.19
C ASP A 29 -6.76 -14.23 -24.17
N LEU A 30 -5.61 -13.73 -23.74
CA LEU A 30 -5.47 -12.61 -22.80
C LEU A 30 -5.05 -11.30 -23.51
N GLY A 31 -5.11 -11.26 -24.84
CA GLY A 31 -4.73 -10.10 -25.64
C GLY A 31 -3.23 -9.80 -25.56
N GLN A 32 -2.87 -8.71 -24.90
CA GLN A 32 -1.47 -8.29 -24.72
C GLN A 32 -0.68 -9.10 -23.69
N PHE A 33 -1.29 -10.13 -23.08
CA PHE A 33 -0.66 -11.00 -22.08
C PHE A 33 -0.68 -12.44 -22.57
N GLU A 34 0.20 -13.25 -21.98
CA GLU A 34 0.29 -14.68 -22.25
C GLU A 34 0.52 -15.47 -20.97
N ILE A 35 -0.10 -16.64 -20.87
CA ILE A 35 0.18 -17.59 -19.80
C ILE A 35 1.51 -18.28 -20.13
N THR A 36 2.51 -18.06 -19.29
CA THR A 36 3.84 -18.64 -19.47
C THR A 36 4.02 -19.95 -18.74
N ASN A 37 3.23 -20.18 -17.67
CA ASN A 37 3.31 -21.41 -16.90
C ASN A 37 2.00 -21.68 -16.14
N ILE A 38 1.65 -22.98 -16.03
CA ILE A 38 0.55 -23.45 -15.19
C ILE A 38 1.10 -24.61 -14.36
N ARG A 39 1.04 -24.49 -13.04
CA ARG A 39 1.51 -25.51 -12.10
C ARG A 39 0.39 -25.92 -11.16
N GLU A 40 0.18 -27.23 -11.09
CA GLU A 40 -0.58 -27.83 -10.00
C GLU A 40 0.36 -28.09 -8.82
N GLY A 41 -0.10 -27.84 -7.62
CA GLY A 41 0.68 -28.07 -6.41
C GLY A 41 -0.18 -27.97 -5.17
N ALA A 42 0.45 -28.11 -4.04
CA ALA A 42 -0.20 -27.91 -2.76
C ALA A 42 0.64 -26.94 -1.93
N SER A 43 -0.01 -26.00 -1.24
CA SER A 43 0.66 -25.08 -0.32
C SER A 43 0.13 -25.28 1.09
N SER A 44 1.04 -25.34 2.06
CA SER A 44 0.73 -25.49 3.48
C SER A 44 0.95 -24.22 4.30
N SER A 45 1.44 -23.12 3.71
CA SER A 45 1.84 -21.92 4.45
C SER A 45 1.02 -20.70 4.06
N GLY A 46 0.14 -20.28 4.96
CA GLY A 46 -0.29 -18.89 5.02
C GLY A 46 0.80 -18.06 5.68
N THR A 47 1.51 -17.18 4.94
CA THR A 47 2.41 -16.16 5.51
C THR A 47 1.65 -14.86 5.76
N GLY A 48 0.49 -14.94 6.42
CA GLY A 48 -0.15 -13.81 7.05
C GLY A 48 0.33 -13.68 8.50
N SER A 49 0.20 -12.50 9.10
CA SER A 49 0.58 -12.20 10.50
C SER A 49 -0.10 -13.09 11.55
N ASN A 50 -0.96 -13.99 11.16
CA ASN A 50 -1.51 -15.08 11.98
C ASN A 50 -0.84 -16.39 11.57
N LYS A 51 0.16 -16.82 12.32
CA LYS A 51 0.70 -18.19 12.21
C LYS A 51 -0.45 -19.18 12.42
N PRO A 52 -0.73 -20.10 11.49
CA PRO A 52 -1.68 -21.17 11.76
C PRO A 52 -1.12 -22.04 12.87
N THR A 53 -1.88 -22.21 13.95
CA THR A 53 -1.54 -23.04 15.12
C THR A 53 -1.87 -24.52 14.91
N ALA A 54 -2.21 -24.95 13.69
CA ALA A 54 -2.42 -26.35 13.35
C ALA A 54 -1.76 -26.65 12.00
N VAL A 55 -1.22 -27.85 11.84
CA VAL A 55 -0.78 -28.39 10.56
C VAL A 55 -2.00 -28.44 9.65
N GLN A 56 -2.21 -27.39 8.84
CA GLN A 56 -3.21 -27.42 7.78
C GLN A 56 -2.72 -28.43 6.74
N ALA A 57 -3.58 -29.40 6.41
CA ALA A 57 -3.36 -30.29 5.30
C ALA A 57 -3.08 -29.45 4.04
N ALA A 58 -2.10 -29.88 3.25
CA ALA A 58 -1.72 -29.16 2.03
C ALA A 58 -2.95 -28.93 1.14
N THR A 59 -3.28 -27.65 0.88
CA THR A 59 -4.43 -27.29 0.05
C THR A 59 -4.03 -27.37 -1.42
N PRO A 60 -4.73 -28.16 -2.27
CA PRO A 60 -4.47 -28.18 -3.70
C PRO A 60 -4.73 -26.82 -4.33
N LEU A 61 -3.78 -26.32 -5.11
CA LEU A 61 -3.82 -25.04 -5.80
C LEU A 61 -3.37 -25.20 -7.25
N VAL A 62 -3.92 -24.35 -8.12
CA VAL A 62 -3.36 -24.11 -9.46
C VAL A 62 -2.72 -22.74 -9.46
N CYS A 63 -1.43 -22.67 -9.77
CA CYS A 63 -0.69 -21.42 -9.90
C CYS A 63 -0.45 -21.11 -11.37
N VAL A 64 -0.89 -19.94 -11.82
CA VAL A 64 -0.79 -19.46 -13.19
C VAL A 64 0.18 -18.27 -13.23
N GLU A 65 1.23 -18.40 -14.03
CA GLU A 65 2.17 -17.30 -14.30
C GLU A 65 1.80 -16.66 -15.63
N VAL A 66 1.66 -15.35 -15.61
CA VAL A 66 1.29 -14.56 -16.79
C VAL A 66 2.29 -13.43 -16.97
N CYS A 67 2.71 -13.22 -18.20
CA CYS A 67 3.61 -12.13 -18.56
C CYS A 67 2.98 -11.25 -19.66
N ALA A 68 3.36 -9.98 -19.65
CA ALA A 68 3.09 -9.09 -20.76
C ALA A 68 3.90 -9.54 -21.99
N LYS A 69 3.28 -9.56 -23.17
CA LYS A 69 3.93 -9.84 -24.46
C LYS A 69 4.95 -8.74 -24.79
N ARG A 70 5.98 -9.08 -25.56
CA ARG A 70 7.11 -8.18 -25.85
C ARG A 70 6.69 -6.83 -26.48
N ASP A 71 5.66 -6.83 -27.30
CA ASP A 71 5.13 -5.68 -28.02
C ASP A 71 3.98 -4.94 -27.32
N SER A 72 3.64 -5.37 -26.10
CA SER A 72 2.51 -4.82 -25.35
C SER A 72 2.76 -3.40 -24.78
N GLY A 73 4.00 -2.92 -24.80
CA GLY A 73 4.40 -1.70 -24.11
C GLY A 73 4.35 -1.80 -22.58
N SER A 74 4.25 -3.01 -22.03
CA SER A 74 4.28 -3.32 -20.60
C SER A 74 5.32 -4.40 -20.32
N ARG A 75 5.78 -4.49 -19.07
CA ARG A 75 6.76 -5.50 -18.61
C ARG A 75 6.24 -6.34 -17.45
N VAL A 76 4.97 -6.19 -17.12
CA VAL A 76 4.35 -6.78 -15.94
C VAL A 76 4.37 -8.30 -16.01
N LYS A 77 4.83 -8.88 -14.92
CA LYS A 77 4.69 -10.31 -14.61
C LYS A 77 3.72 -10.47 -13.45
N MET A 78 2.86 -11.48 -13.49
CA MET A 78 1.88 -11.72 -12.44
C MET A 78 1.74 -13.20 -12.13
N ASN A 79 1.43 -13.50 -10.87
CA ASN A 79 1.07 -14.82 -10.40
C ASN A 79 -0.39 -14.80 -9.96
N ILE A 80 -1.15 -15.82 -10.38
CA ILE A 80 -2.54 -16.02 -10.01
C ILE A 80 -2.64 -17.38 -9.38
N ALA A 81 -3.15 -17.48 -8.16
CA ALA A 81 -3.36 -18.72 -7.43
C ALA A 81 -4.85 -19.01 -7.29
N LEU A 82 -5.24 -20.20 -7.68
CA LEU A 82 -6.62 -20.66 -7.75
C LEU A 82 -6.78 -21.88 -6.84
N PRO A 83 -7.57 -21.80 -5.74
CA PRO A 83 -7.92 -22.97 -4.96
C PRO A 83 -8.76 -23.99 -5.76
N ALA A 84 -8.82 -25.23 -5.31
CA ALA A 84 -9.74 -26.19 -5.88
C ALA A 84 -11.18 -25.65 -5.85
N ARG A 85 -11.99 -26.02 -6.83
CA ARG A 85 -13.35 -25.47 -7.02
C ARG A 85 -14.22 -25.51 -5.76
N GLU A 86 -14.18 -26.62 -5.05
CA GLU A 86 -14.95 -26.85 -3.82
C GLU A 86 -14.44 -26.05 -2.60
N LYS A 87 -13.23 -25.49 -2.71
CA LYS A 87 -12.62 -24.61 -1.69
C LYS A 87 -12.74 -23.13 -2.02
N TRP A 88 -13.07 -22.79 -3.26
CA TRP A 88 -13.17 -21.41 -3.67
C TRP A 88 -14.41 -20.74 -3.05
N ASN A 89 -14.17 -19.67 -2.30
CA ASN A 89 -15.22 -18.87 -1.63
C ASN A 89 -15.93 -17.88 -2.57
N LYS A 90 -15.71 -17.98 -3.88
CA LYS A 90 -16.22 -17.09 -4.95
C LYS A 90 -15.75 -15.65 -4.86
N ILE A 91 -14.61 -15.44 -4.22
CA ILE A 91 -13.99 -14.12 -4.09
C ILE A 91 -12.68 -14.07 -4.84
N TYR A 92 -12.44 -12.95 -5.53
CA TYR A 92 -11.14 -12.56 -6.04
C TYR A 92 -10.47 -11.57 -5.08
N LEU A 93 -9.21 -11.83 -4.71
CA LEU A 93 -8.39 -10.96 -3.87
C LEU A 93 -7.08 -10.62 -4.57
N ALA A 94 -6.89 -9.34 -4.94
CA ALA A 94 -5.61 -8.86 -5.42
C ALA A 94 -4.77 -8.34 -4.25
N LYS A 95 -3.47 -8.68 -4.26
CA LYS A 95 -2.49 -8.24 -3.25
C LYS A 95 -1.54 -7.23 -3.85
N GLY A 96 -1.28 -6.17 -3.08
CA GLY A 96 -0.36 -5.10 -3.46
C GLY A 96 1.08 -5.35 -3.04
N ASN A 97 1.95 -4.50 -3.56
CA ASN A 97 3.40 -4.57 -3.44
C ASN A 97 3.97 -3.70 -2.31
N GLY A 98 5.26 -3.84 -2.06
CA GLY A 98 6.06 -2.94 -1.22
C GLY A 98 7.24 -2.34 -2.00
N GLY A 99 7.65 -1.13 -1.64
CA GLY A 99 8.81 -0.47 -2.25
C GLY A 99 8.68 -0.31 -3.77
N LEU A 100 9.71 -0.73 -4.50
CA LEU A 100 9.73 -0.68 -5.96
C LEU A 100 8.91 -1.81 -6.64
N GLY A 101 8.50 -2.84 -5.90
CA GLY A 101 7.91 -4.05 -6.48
C GLY A 101 9.00 -5.00 -7.01
N ASN A 102 9.38 -4.88 -8.24
CA ASN A 102 10.43 -5.57 -9.01
C ASN A 102 10.45 -7.11 -8.97
N LYS A 103 9.60 -7.74 -8.18
CA LYS A 103 9.43 -9.21 -8.13
C LYS A 103 7.98 -9.55 -7.86
N THR A 104 7.44 -10.44 -8.66
CA THR A 104 6.16 -11.04 -8.33
C THR A 104 6.34 -12.14 -7.29
N SER A 105 5.35 -12.33 -6.44
CA SER A 105 5.37 -13.34 -5.38
C SER A 105 4.25 -14.36 -5.55
N ALA A 106 4.60 -15.55 -6.05
CA ALA A 106 3.68 -16.67 -6.05
C ALA A 106 3.21 -17.02 -4.62
N ALA A 107 4.12 -16.90 -3.63
CA ALA A 107 3.78 -17.15 -2.24
C ALA A 107 2.72 -16.17 -1.70
N ALA A 108 2.73 -14.91 -2.10
CA ALA A 108 1.73 -13.92 -1.70
C ALA A 108 0.34 -14.28 -2.25
N ALA A 109 0.23 -14.75 -3.49
CA ALA A 109 -1.02 -15.22 -4.05
C ALA A 109 -1.46 -16.57 -3.43
N CYS A 110 -0.54 -17.53 -3.29
CA CYS A 110 -0.84 -18.84 -2.72
C CYS A 110 -1.30 -18.77 -1.26
N SER A 111 -0.75 -17.87 -0.44
CA SER A 111 -1.17 -17.73 0.95
C SER A 111 -2.65 -17.34 1.10
N GLU A 112 -3.16 -16.53 0.19
CA GLU A 112 -4.57 -16.17 0.16
C GLU A 112 -5.44 -17.27 -0.45
N ALA A 113 -4.89 -18.00 -1.42
CA ALA A 113 -5.60 -19.11 -2.04
C ALA A 113 -5.83 -20.28 -1.06
N VAL A 114 -4.92 -20.54 -0.12
CA VAL A 114 -5.12 -21.50 0.98
C VAL A 114 -6.34 -21.13 1.85
N LEU A 115 -6.67 -19.82 1.94
CA LEU A 115 -7.83 -19.31 2.66
C LEU A 115 -9.13 -19.32 1.80
N GLY A 116 -9.06 -19.85 0.57
CA GLY A 116 -10.19 -19.99 -0.33
C GLY A 116 -10.39 -18.83 -1.30
N TYR A 117 -9.51 -17.84 -1.35
CA TYR A 117 -9.58 -16.76 -2.35
C TYR A 117 -8.93 -17.19 -3.67
N ALA A 118 -9.52 -16.86 -4.82
CA ALA A 118 -8.73 -16.77 -6.03
C ALA A 118 -7.89 -15.48 -5.90
N ALA A 119 -6.56 -15.58 -5.94
CA ALA A 119 -5.71 -14.45 -5.55
C ALA A 119 -4.63 -14.14 -6.57
N SER A 120 -4.17 -12.87 -6.62
CA SER A 120 -3.10 -12.47 -7.52
C SER A 120 -2.11 -11.50 -6.88
N HIS A 121 -0.90 -11.49 -7.45
CA HIS A 121 0.18 -10.56 -7.14
C HIS A 121 0.99 -10.27 -8.42
N ASN A 122 1.58 -9.08 -8.55
CA ASN A 122 2.39 -8.68 -9.70
C ASN A 122 3.75 -8.11 -9.28
N ASP A 123 4.60 -7.72 -10.25
CA ASP A 123 5.93 -7.13 -10.04
C ASP A 123 5.99 -5.62 -10.36
N LEU A 124 4.86 -4.99 -10.62
CA LEU A 124 4.75 -3.59 -11.04
C LEU A 124 5.44 -3.27 -12.39
N GLY A 125 5.93 -4.27 -13.12
CA GLY A 125 6.67 -4.06 -14.36
C GLY A 125 8.02 -3.38 -14.19
N THR A 126 8.56 -3.34 -12.97
CA THR A 126 9.78 -2.59 -12.62
C THR A 126 11.05 -3.44 -12.63
N ASP A 127 10.94 -4.75 -12.85
CA ASP A 127 12.12 -5.63 -12.95
C ASP A 127 13.06 -5.18 -14.08
N GLY A 128 14.34 -4.92 -13.74
CA GLY A 128 15.35 -4.46 -14.71
C GLY A 128 15.04 -3.10 -15.36
N TRP A 129 14.38 -2.19 -14.65
CA TRP A 129 14.01 -0.86 -15.15
C TRP A 129 15.21 -0.06 -15.67
N GLN A 130 16.41 -0.27 -15.11
CA GLN A 130 17.65 0.41 -15.48
C GLN A 130 18.01 0.19 -16.97
N ASN A 131 17.58 -0.93 -17.53
CA ASN A 131 17.83 -1.31 -18.92
C ASN A 131 16.61 -1.06 -19.83
N SER A 132 15.58 -0.35 -19.33
CA SER A 132 14.41 -0.05 -20.14
C SER A 132 14.69 1.12 -21.10
N PRO A 133 14.42 0.96 -22.40
CA PRO A 133 14.49 2.07 -23.36
C PRO A 133 13.34 3.07 -23.18
N ASP A 134 12.29 2.70 -22.45
CA ASP A 134 11.09 3.50 -22.21
C ASP A 134 10.75 3.57 -20.72
N LEU A 135 11.34 4.56 -20.04
CA LEU A 135 11.06 4.82 -18.62
C LEU A 135 9.62 5.29 -18.37
N LYS A 136 8.98 5.97 -19.33
CA LYS A 136 7.59 6.42 -19.18
C LYS A 136 6.65 5.22 -19.08
N SER A 137 6.90 4.18 -19.87
CA SER A 137 6.13 2.93 -19.78
C SER A 137 6.35 2.23 -18.43
N VAL A 138 7.59 2.18 -17.91
CA VAL A 138 7.89 1.64 -16.58
C VAL A 138 7.15 2.43 -15.49
N VAL A 139 7.16 3.75 -15.56
CA VAL A 139 6.49 4.63 -14.60
C VAL A 139 4.96 4.44 -14.65
N ALA A 140 4.38 4.31 -15.83
CA ALA A 140 2.95 4.04 -15.98
C ALA A 140 2.56 2.66 -15.41
N ASP A 141 3.37 1.62 -15.64
CA ASP A 141 3.15 0.30 -15.01
C ASP A 141 3.23 0.40 -13.50
N PHE A 142 4.31 0.98 -12.98
CA PHE A 142 4.51 1.19 -11.54
C PHE A 142 3.39 2.01 -10.88
N GLY A 143 2.93 3.06 -11.55
CA GLY A 143 1.93 3.99 -11.00
C GLY A 143 0.54 3.39 -10.88
N HIS A 144 0.07 2.73 -11.93
CA HIS A 144 -1.31 2.24 -11.97
C HIS A 144 -1.59 1.11 -12.97
N ARG A 145 -0.85 1.04 -14.12
CA ARG A 145 -1.21 0.15 -15.22
C ARG A 145 -0.98 -1.32 -14.88
N ALA A 146 0.05 -1.64 -14.08
CA ALA A 146 0.36 -3.02 -13.68
C ALA A 146 -0.80 -3.64 -12.89
N ILE A 147 -1.28 -2.95 -11.86
CA ILE A 147 -2.37 -3.50 -11.03
C ILE A 147 -3.71 -3.52 -11.78
N TYR A 148 -3.98 -2.54 -12.64
CA TYR A 148 -5.12 -2.57 -13.55
C TYR A 148 -5.12 -3.83 -14.41
N ASN A 149 -4.01 -4.09 -15.11
CA ASN A 149 -3.87 -5.26 -15.98
C ASN A 149 -3.94 -6.56 -15.18
N THR A 150 -3.30 -6.61 -14.00
CA THR A 150 -3.36 -7.78 -13.11
C THR A 150 -4.79 -8.11 -12.73
N ALA A 151 -5.59 -7.10 -12.33
CA ALA A 151 -6.99 -7.31 -11.97
C ALA A 151 -7.82 -7.82 -13.16
N ARG A 152 -7.66 -7.21 -14.32
CA ARG A 152 -8.39 -7.58 -15.54
C ARG A 152 -8.05 -9.00 -16.01
N VAL A 153 -6.76 -9.32 -16.10
CA VAL A 153 -6.27 -10.64 -16.50
C VAL A 153 -6.69 -11.71 -15.50
N SER A 154 -6.55 -11.44 -14.19
CA SER A 154 -6.97 -12.38 -13.15
C SER A 154 -8.44 -12.71 -13.21
N LYS A 155 -9.32 -11.72 -13.46
CA LYS A 155 -10.76 -11.97 -13.63
C LYS A 155 -11.05 -12.88 -14.82
N GLN A 156 -10.33 -12.72 -15.94
CA GLN A 156 -10.46 -13.60 -17.12
C GLN A 156 -10.00 -15.03 -16.81
N VAL A 157 -8.85 -15.20 -16.17
CA VAL A 157 -8.31 -16.50 -15.74
C VAL A 157 -9.26 -17.19 -14.77
N ILE A 158 -9.79 -16.47 -13.76
CA ILE A 158 -10.76 -16.97 -12.79
C ILE A 158 -12.04 -17.44 -13.48
N ALA A 159 -12.60 -16.64 -14.36
CA ALA A 159 -13.82 -16.97 -15.09
C ALA A 159 -13.62 -18.20 -16.01
N ALA A 160 -12.49 -18.30 -16.69
CA ALA A 160 -12.16 -19.44 -17.52
C ALA A 160 -11.98 -20.74 -16.68
N TYR A 161 -11.25 -20.64 -15.57
CA TYR A 161 -10.96 -21.79 -14.71
C TYR A 161 -12.19 -22.33 -13.97
N TYR A 162 -13.03 -21.45 -13.41
CA TYR A 162 -14.22 -21.84 -12.66
C TYR A 162 -15.49 -21.93 -13.51
N GLY A 163 -15.49 -21.38 -14.74
CA GLY A 163 -16.69 -21.26 -15.58
C GLY A 163 -17.68 -20.23 -15.06
N GLU A 164 -17.31 -19.42 -14.08
CA GLU A 164 -18.11 -18.31 -13.51
C GLU A 164 -17.19 -17.19 -13.02
N ALA A 165 -17.71 -15.96 -13.03
CA ALA A 165 -17.00 -14.79 -12.48
C ALA A 165 -17.02 -14.80 -10.94
N PRO A 166 -16.05 -14.14 -10.27
CA PRO A 166 -16.09 -13.97 -8.83
C PRO A 166 -17.32 -13.15 -8.42
N LYS A 167 -17.94 -13.53 -7.29
CA LYS A 167 -19.09 -12.82 -6.73
C LYS A 167 -18.68 -11.46 -6.15
N TYR A 168 -17.52 -11.42 -5.51
CA TYR A 168 -16.92 -10.19 -4.97
C TYR A 168 -15.45 -10.11 -5.33
N CYS A 169 -14.99 -8.88 -5.51
CA CYS A 169 -13.60 -8.56 -5.80
C CYS A 169 -13.05 -7.60 -4.75
N TYR A 170 -11.97 -7.98 -4.07
CA TYR A 170 -11.31 -7.17 -3.08
C TYR A 170 -9.85 -6.92 -3.42
N TYR A 171 -9.36 -5.77 -2.97
CA TYR A 171 -7.96 -5.42 -3.02
C TYR A 171 -7.43 -5.18 -1.60
N SER A 172 -6.20 -5.62 -1.32
CA SER A 172 -5.50 -5.32 -0.07
C SER A 172 -4.02 -5.06 -0.31
N GLY A 173 -3.51 -3.92 0.17
CA GLY A 173 -2.10 -3.58 0.03
C GLY A 173 -1.65 -2.45 0.94
N GLY A 174 -0.34 -2.42 1.25
CA GLY A 174 0.26 -1.38 2.08
C GLY A 174 1.41 -0.67 1.36
N SER A 175 1.75 0.56 1.79
CA SER A 175 2.86 1.31 1.19
C SER A 175 2.62 1.56 -0.32
N THR A 176 3.49 1.07 -1.19
CA THR A 176 3.25 1.08 -2.64
C THR A 176 1.97 0.34 -3.00
N GLY A 177 1.65 -0.78 -2.33
CA GLY A 177 0.35 -1.45 -2.47
C GLY A 177 -0.83 -0.56 -2.05
N GLY A 178 -0.61 0.36 -1.14
CA GLY A 178 -1.59 1.40 -0.84
C GLY A 178 -1.81 2.36 -2.00
N GLN A 179 -0.73 2.78 -2.70
CA GLN A 179 -0.83 3.56 -3.95
C GLN A 179 -1.59 2.78 -5.03
N GLU A 180 -1.26 1.48 -5.25
CA GLU A 180 -1.98 0.63 -6.19
C GLU A 180 -3.49 0.60 -5.89
N GLY A 181 -3.87 0.43 -4.61
CA GLY A 181 -5.27 0.40 -4.19
C GLY A 181 -5.99 1.73 -4.40
N LEU A 182 -5.35 2.85 -4.09
CA LEU A 182 -5.92 4.18 -4.36
C LEU A 182 -6.06 4.42 -5.87
N SER A 183 -5.05 4.05 -6.67
CA SER A 183 -5.12 4.20 -8.13
C SER A 183 -6.26 3.38 -8.76
N LEU A 184 -6.56 2.20 -8.21
CA LEU A 184 -7.72 1.41 -8.62
C LEU A 184 -9.04 2.13 -8.29
N ALA A 185 -9.19 2.65 -7.08
CA ALA A 185 -10.40 3.37 -6.68
C ALA A 185 -10.64 4.64 -7.52
N GLU A 186 -9.58 5.32 -7.92
CA GLU A 186 -9.59 6.59 -8.63
C GLU A 186 -9.75 6.45 -10.14
N ARG A 187 -9.03 5.50 -10.74
CA ARG A 187 -8.89 5.37 -12.19
C ARG A 187 -9.71 4.22 -12.78
N HIS A 188 -9.97 3.17 -11.99
CA HIS A 188 -10.62 1.93 -12.41
C HIS A 188 -11.63 1.44 -11.35
N PRO A 189 -12.57 2.33 -10.96
CA PRO A 189 -13.47 2.09 -9.83
C PRO A 189 -14.36 0.84 -10.00
N GLU A 190 -14.57 0.37 -11.25
CA GLU A 190 -15.42 -0.78 -11.57
C GLU A 190 -14.76 -2.14 -11.24
N LEU A 191 -13.48 -2.16 -10.89
CA LEU A 191 -12.77 -3.43 -10.77
C LEU A 191 -12.94 -4.11 -9.40
N PHE A 192 -13.21 -3.36 -8.34
CA PHE A 192 -13.25 -3.90 -6.98
C PHE A 192 -14.42 -3.35 -6.18
N ASP A 193 -15.14 -4.25 -5.51
CA ASP A 193 -16.24 -3.89 -4.60
C ASP A 193 -15.74 -3.25 -3.31
N GLY A 194 -14.52 -3.61 -2.91
CA GLY A 194 -13.88 -3.07 -1.73
C GLY A 194 -12.37 -3.05 -1.80
N ILE A 195 -11.79 -2.00 -1.22
CA ILE A 195 -10.34 -1.75 -1.19
C ILE A 195 -9.90 -1.46 0.24
N ALA A 196 -8.91 -2.21 0.76
CA ALA A 196 -8.28 -1.97 2.05
C ALA A 196 -6.81 -1.60 1.85
N VAL A 197 -6.43 -0.41 2.28
CA VAL A 197 -5.05 0.08 2.16
C VAL A 197 -4.45 0.48 3.49
N LEU A 198 -3.16 0.18 3.65
CA LEU A 198 -2.38 0.45 4.84
C LEU A 198 -1.27 1.45 4.47
N TYR A 199 -1.15 2.51 5.26
CA TYR A 199 -0.12 3.55 5.03
C TYR A 199 0.14 3.84 3.54
N PRO A 200 -0.92 4.22 2.77
CA PRO A 200 -0.83 4.34 1.32
C PRO A 200 0.03 5.53 0.91
N VAL A 201 0.87 5.33 -0.10
CA VAL A 201 1.60 6.46 -0.71
C VAL A 201 0.64 7.27 -1.58
N THR A 202 0.28 8.45 -1.10
CA THR A 202 -0.66 9.37 -1.79
C THR A 202 0.07 10.40 -2.67
N ASN A 203 1.31 10.73 -2.33
CA ASN A 203 2.12 11.65 -3.11
C ASN A 203 3.56 11.11 -3.23
N ARG A 204 3.81 10.39 -4.31
CA ARG A 204 5.07 9.67 -4.55
C ARG A 204 6.24 10.65 -4.72
N THR A 205 6.04 11.72 -5.45
CA THR A 205 7.11 12.68 -5.74
C THR A 205 7.56 13.40 -4.47
N ARG A 206 6.65 13.92 -3.66
CA ARG A 206 6.98 14.56 -2.38
C ARG A 206 7.58 13.59 -1.35
N LEU A 207 7.11 12.34 -1.33
CA LEU A 207 7.66 11.32 -0.46
C LEU A 207 9.15 11.09 -0.73
N HIS A 208 9.52 10.90 -1.99
CA HIS A 208 10.92 10.68 -2.36
C HIS A 208 11.77 11.95 -2.27
N THR A 209 11.18 13.13 -2.44
CA THR A 209 11.84 14.40 -2.16
C THR A 209 12.23 14.50 -0.68
N ARG A 210 11.35 14.04 0.23
CA ARG A 210 11.68 13.94 1.64
C ARG A 210 12.85 12.99 1.89
N PHE A 211 12.85 11.80 1.28
CA PHE A 211 13.97 10.86 1.41
C PHE A 211 15.30 11.47 0.91
N ALA A 212 15.27 12.15 -0.23
CA ALA A 212 16.45 12.82 -0.77
C ALA A 212 16.92 13.96 0.15
N TYR A 213 15.99 14.72 0.73
CA TYR A 213 16.31 15.79 1.68
C TYR A 213 16.94 15.26 2.97
N GLU A 214 16.32 14.27 3.63
CA GLU A 214 16.88 13.62 4.83
C GLU A 214 18.30 13.10 4.57
N ARG A 215 18.49 12.39 3.45
CA ARG A 215 19.80 11.87 3.06
C ARG A 215 20.81 12.98 2.80
N LYS A 216 20.41 14.09 2.18
CA LYS A 216 21.27 15.26 1.95
C LYS A 216 21.72 15.88 3.27
N VAL A 217 20.80 16.08 4.21
CA VAL A 217 21.09 16.64 5.54
C VAL A 217 22.01 15.72 6.35
N LEU A 218 21.84 14.39 6.23
CA LEU A 218 22.55 13.39 7.01
C LEU A 218 23.76 12.78 6.29
N ALA A 219 24.12 13.26 5.08
CA ALA A 219 25.16 12.66 4.25
C ALA A 219 26.58 12.80 4.82
N ALA A 220 26.83 13.84 5.62
CA ALA A 220 28.18 14.19 6.05
C ALA A 220 28.76 13.19 7.08
N LYS A 221 27.92 12.74 8.02
CA LYS A 221 28.35 11.84 9.12
C LYS A 221 27.15 11.26 9.88
N ASP A 222 27.41 10.29 10.76
CA ASP A 222 26.45 9.82 11.75
C ASP A 222 26.39 10.87 12.90
N TYR A 223 25.36 11.72 12.87
CA TYR A 223 25.19 12.82 13.83
C TYR A 223 24.77 12.35 15.21
N PHE A 224 23.98 11.28 15.32
CA PHE A 224 23.33 10.86 16.55
C PHE A 224 23.66 9.40 16.88
N THR A 225 24.03 9.14 18.13
CA THR A 225 24.11 7.79 18.68
C THR A 225 22.71 7.23 18.96
N ASP A 226 22.59 5.91 19.11
CA ASP A 226 21.35 5.25 19.50
C ASP A 226 20.78 5.80 20.79
N GLN A 227 21.64 6.02 21.77
CA GLN A 227 21.28 6.59 23.06
C GLN A 227 20.75 8.02 22.94
N GLN A 228 21.34 8.84 22.06
CA GLN A 228 20.85 10.20 21.81
C GLN A 228 19.48 10.19 21.10
N ILE A 229 19.25 9.31 20.12
CA ILE A 229 17.95 9.17 19.47
C ILE A 229 16.88 8.76 20.49
N GLU A 230 17.19 7.82 21.39
CA GLU A 230 16.29 7.45 22.48
C GLU A 230 16.00 8.62 23.43
N ALA A 231 17.03 9.37 23.80
CA ALA A 231 16.89 10.52 24.69
C ALA A 231 16.09 11.67 24.04
N ILE A 232 16.29 11.95 22.73
CA ILE A 232 15.50 12.93 21.98
C ILE A 232 14.03 12.53 22.02
N SER A 233 13.69 11.33 21.59
CA SER A 233 12.31 10.85 21.56
C SER A 233 11.66 10.89 22.94
N ALA A 234 12.37 10.46 23.98
CA ALA A 234 11.86 10.50 25.36
C ALA A 234 11.61 11.93 25.85
N ALA A 235 12.51 12.86 25.55
CA ALA A 235 12.36 14.27 25.92
C ALA A 235 11.15 14.91 25.23
N LEU A 236 10.97 14.66 23.91
CA LEU A 236 9.84 15.22 23.14
C LEU A 236 8.50 14.62 23.59
N VAL A 237 8.45 13.33 23.91
CA VAL A 237 7.25 12.73 24.52
C VAL A 237 6.96 13.38 25.87
N ALA A 238 7.96 13.59 26.73
CA ALA A 238 7.79 14.20 28.04
C ALA A 238 7.29 15.67 27.93
N GLN A 239 7.84 16.47 27.02
CA GLN A 239 7.44 17.85 26.79
C GLN A 239 5.95 17.99 26.41
N ASN A 240 5.40 16.98 25.69
CA ASN A 240 4.06 17.02 25.13
C ASN A 240 3.02 16.18 25.90
N ARG A 241 3.44 15.42 26.90
CA ARG A 241 2.55 14.50 27.65
C ARG A 241 1.39 15.21 28.36
N GLY A 242 1.57 16.47 28.73
CA GLY A 242 0.54 17.31 29.36
C GLY A 242 -0.46 17.94 28.39
N ASN A 243 -0.30 17.74 27.09
CA ASN A 243 -1.23 18.33 26.10
C ASN A 243 -2.63 17.70 26.26
N PRO A 244 -3.71 18.50 25.99
CA PRO A 244 -5.07 18.00 26.07
C PRO A 244 -5.31 16.78 25.17
N GLY A 245 -5.95 15.77 25.73
CA GLY A 245 -6.32 14.55 25.00
C GLY A 245 -5.23 13.49 24.84
N GLU A 246 -4.02 13.74 25.37
CA GLU A 246 -2.94 12.75 25.37
C GLU A 246 -3.24 11.55 26.27
N TYR A 247 -2.56 10.44 26.01
CA TYR A 247 -2.63 9.26 26.87
C TYR A 247 -2.01 9.54 28.25
N PRO A 248 -2.54 8.95 29.34
CA PRO A 248 -1.82 8.90 30.61
C PRO A 248 -0.43 8.29 30.44
N ALA A 249 0.57 8.86 31.10
CA ALA A 249 1.98 8.46 30.94
C ALA A 249 2.24 6.97 31.22
N ALA A 250 1.45 6.37 32.12
CA ALA A 250 1.59 4.96 32.50
C ALA A 250 1.09 3.98 31.42
N ASP A 251 0.17 4.39 30.56
CA ASP A 251 -0.51 3.47 29.65
C ASP A 251 0.25 3.26 28.34
N TYR A 252 0.78 4.36 27.75
CA TYR A 252 1.40 4.32 26.44
C TYR A 252 2.71 5.11 26.38
N PRO A 253 3.78 4.58 25.72
CA PRO A 253 5.07 5.25 25.60
C PRO A 253 5.16 6.27 24.45
N PHE A 254 4.06 6.51 23.76
CA PHE A 254 3.97 7.41 22.58
C PHE A 254 2.84 8.42 22.77
N LEU A 255 2.87 9.48 21.99
CA LEU A 255 1.82 10.49 21.96
C LEU A 255 0.60 10.00 21.17
N LYS A 256 -0.60 10.38 21.65
CA LYS A 256 -1.86 10.15 20.93
C LYS A 256 -2.01 11.14 19.76
N HIS A 257 -1.52 12.36 19.94
CA HIS A 257 -1.63 13.47 19.00
C HIS A 257 -0.26 14.04 18.62
N PRO A 258 0.67 13.22 18.04
CA PRO A 258 1.99 13.69 17.67
C PRO A 258 1.96 14.84 16.64
N GLU A 259 0.88 14.97 15.88
CA GLU A 259 0.64 16.07 14.94
C GLU A 259 0.48 17.45 15.60
N HIS A 260 0.25 17.48 16.93
CA HIS A 260 0.17 18.70 17.73
C HIS A 260 1.42 18.87 18.61
N ALA A 261 2.39 17.98 18.52
CA ALA A 261 3.58 18.05 19.33
C ALA A 261 4.47 19.22 18.93
N THR A 262 5.06 19.85 19.94
CA THR A 262 6.06 20.91 19.79
C THR A 262 7.40 20.43 20.31
N CYS A 263 8.49 21.06 19.87
CA CYS A 263 9.83 20.76 20.34
C CYS A 263 10.48 22.00 20.95
N ASP A 264 10.67 21.99 22.25
CA ASP A 264 11.54 22.96 22.91
C ASP A 264 12.99 22.42 22.87
N TYR A 265 13.72 22.83 21.84
CA TYR A 265 15.11 22.43 21.61
C TYR A 265 16.06 22.89 22.71
N SER A 266 15.70 23.92 23.50
CA SER A 266 16.54 24.42 24.60
C SER A 266 16.71 23.39 25.75
N GLN A 267 15.75 22.48 25.86
CA GLN A 267 15.78 21.38 26.84
C GLN A 267 16.66 20.19 26.43
N LEU A 268 17.09 20.12 25.15
CA LEU A 268 17.94 19.04 24.64
C LEU A 268 19.43 19.36 24.89
N THR A 269 19.79 19.68 26.13
CA THR A 269 21.13 20.16 26.53
C THR A 269 22.26 19.14 26.35
N PHE A 270 21.90 17.87 26.10
CA PHE A 270 22.85 16.80 25.80
C PHE A 270 23.30 16.75 24.34
N LEU A 271 22.73 17.62 23.46
CA LEU A 271 23.10 17.74 22.06
C LEU A 271 24.03 18.92 21.84
N THR A 272 24.94 18.80 20.89
CA THR A 272 25.78 19.90 20.41
C THR A 272 24.94 20.89 19.56
N ALA A 273 25.46 22.10 19.35
CA ALA A 273 24.82 23.09 18.48
C ALA A 273 24.61 22.55 17.04
N GLU A 274 25.58 21.80 16.51
CA GLU A 274 25.47 21.17 15.19
C GLU A 274 24.38 20.11 15.15
N GLN A 275 24.29 19.25 16.18
CA GLN A 275 23.23 18.24 16.30
C GLN A 275 21.86 18.87 16.43
N LEU A 276 21.71 19.97 17.17
CA LEU A 276 20.47 20.71 17.27
C LEU A 276 20.05 21.33 15.92
N ASP A 277 20.99 21.88 15.15
CA ASP A 277 20.72 22.42 13.80
C ASP A 277 20.23 21.30 12.84
N VAL A 278 20.90 20.16 12.85
CA VAL A 278 20.48 19.00 12.05
C VAL A 278 19.09 18.50 12.47
N LEU A 279 18.82 18.36 13.77
CA LEU A 279 17.52 17.92 14.28
C LEU A 279 16.39 18.87 13.86
N LYS A 280 16.62 20.19 13.97
CA LYS A 280 15.68 21.21 13.49
C LYS A 280 15.38 21.04 12.01
N LYS A 281 16.42 20.90 11.17
CA LYS A 281 16.26 20.67 9.72
C LYS A 281 15.44 19.42 9.40
N ILE A 282 15.59 18.35 10.18
CA ILE A 282 14.82 17.11 9.98
C ILE A 282 13.36 17.28 10.43
N HIS A 283 13.11 18.04 11.49
CA HIS A 283 11.73 18.30 11.99
C HIS A 283 10.98 19.36 11.16
N ASP A 284 11.71 20.31 10.57
CA ASP A 284 11.09 21.42 9.86
C ASP A 284 10.47 21.00 8.53
N THR A 285 9.40 21.69 8.17
CA THR A 285 8.85 21.63 6.82
C THR A 285 9.84 22.19 5.81
N VAL A 286 10.15 21.39 4.79
CA VAL A 286 11.08 21.78 3.72
C VAL A 286 10.38 22.76 2.78
N LYS A 287 11.03 23.87 2.50
CA LYS A 287 10.58 24.90 1.54
C LYS A 287 11.61 25.07 0.45
N ASN A 288 11.16 25.47 -0.75
CA ASN A 288 12.04 25.82 -1.85
C ASN A 288 12.61 27.24 -1.69
N ALA A 289 13.40 27.68 -2.64
CA ALA A 289 14.02 29.02 -2.62
C ALA A 289 13.01 30.18 -2.61
N LYS A 290 11.76 29.93 -3.05
CA LYS A 290 10.66 30.90 -3.03
C LYS A 290 9.85 30.86 -1.73
N GLY A 291 10.18 29.99 -0.79
CA GLY A 291 9.42 29.77 0.45
C GLY A 291 8.17 28.89 0.28
N GLU A 292 7.97 28.29 -0.89
CA GLU A 292 6.85 27.39 -1.15
C GLU A 292 7.09 26.03 -0.51
N TYR A 293 6.01 25.41 -0.01
CA TYR A 293 6.04 24.10 0.62
C TYR A 293 6.46 23.01 -0.37
N VAL A 294 7.47 22.23 0.00
CA VAL A 294 8.00 21.10 -0.79
C VAL A 294 7.62 19.77 -0.16
N THR A 295 7.97 19.58 1.12
CA THR A 295 7.70 18.32 1.83
C THR A 295 7.63 18.53 3.34
N VAL A 296 7.03 17.59 4.06
CA VAL A 296 6.93 17.61 5.53
C VAL A 296 8.25 17.18 6.18
N GLY A 297 8.50 17.70 7.37
CA GLY A 297 9.53 17.17 8.26
C GLY A 297 9.10 15.93 9.03
N LEU A 298 9.99 15.45 9.88
CA LEU A 298 9.72 14.39 10.84
C LEU A 298 8.80 14.93 11.94
N VAL A 299 7.69 14.24 12.19
CA VAL A 299 6.83 14.63 13.32
C VAL A 299 7.57 14.37 14.64
N PRO A 300 7.59 15.34 15.58
CA PRO A 300 8.21 15.15 16.88
C PRO A 300 7.64 13.93 17.61
N SER A 301 8.47 13.17 18.30
CA SER A 301 8.22 11.85 18.92
C SER A 301 8.30 10.64 17.97
N ALA A 302 8.55 10.84 16.68
CA ALA A 302 8.76 9.74 15.73
C ALA A 302 10.25 9.38 15.52
N GLU A 303 11.17 9.94 16.30
CA GLU A 303 12.62 9.77 16.14
C GLU A 303 13.06 8.31 16.26
N LEU A 304 12.37 7.51 17.10
CA LEU A 304 12.62 6.08 17.27
C LEU A 304 11.89 5.19 16.25
N ALA A 305 10.94 5.76 15.50
CA ALA A 305 10.22 5.00 14.51
C ALA A 305 11.18 4.43 13.46
N ASP A 306 10.88 3.23 12.96
CA ASP A 306 11.72 2.50 12.01
C ASP A 306 13.21 2.42 12.44
N LYS A 307 13.44 2.22 13.75
CA LYS A 307 14.79 2.11 14.36
C LYS A 307 15.64 3.37 14.20
N GLY A 308 15.03 4.54 14.20
CA GLY A 308 15.72 5.83 14.13
C GLY A 308 16.31 6.16 12.76
N LYS A 309 15.85 5.56 11.69
CA LYS A 309 16.40 5.79 10.32
C LYS A 309 16.39 7.25 9.91
N SER A 310 15.34 8.00 10.23
CA SER A 310 15.23 9.43 9.89
C SER A 310 16.28 10.33 10.56
N LEU A 311 16.96 9.84 11.62
CA LEU A 311 18.06 10.55 12.30
C LEU A 311 19.43 9.93 12.06
N ARG A 312 19.53 8.76 11.41
CA ARG A 312 20.80 8.09 11.10
C ARG A 312 21.31 8.47 9.71
N LYS A 313 20.73 7.88 8.69
CA LYS A 313 21.15 8.02 7.28
C LYS A 313 20.00 8.42 6.35
N GLY A 314 18.85 8.72 6.92
CA GLY A 314 17.61 8.87 6.18
C GLY A 314 17.14 7.55 5.55
N TYR A 315 16.03 7.59 4.86
CA TYR A 315 15.51 6.43 4.15
C TYR A 315 16.27 6.20 2.84
N THR A 316 16.91 5.03 2.72
CA THR A 316 17.79 4.71 1.57
C THR A 316 17.03 4.14 0.35
N GLY A 317 15.72 3.95 0.46
CA GLY A 317 14.87 3.42 -0.61
C GLY A 317 14.47 4.45 -1.67
N ASP A 318 15.24 5.53 -1.83
CA ASP A 318 15.03 6.49 -2.91
C ASP A 318 15.54 5.91 -4.24
N TRP A 319 14.63 5.62 -5.14
CA TRP A 319 14.89 5.17 -6.50
C TRP A 319 14.30 6.11 -7.56
N ILE A 320 13.40 7.03 -7.18
CA ILE A 320 12.76 7.97 -8.10
C ILE A 320 13.74 9.02 -8.59
N TYR A 321 14.51 9.62 -7.71
CA TYR A 321 15.52 10.59 -8.10
C TYR A 321 16.61 9.97 -9.01
N PRO A 322 17.21 8.81 -8.66
CA PRO A 322 18.11 8.11 -9.60
C PRO A 322 17.46 7.76 -10.96
N MET A 323 16.18 7.38 -10.95
CA MET A 323 15.47 7.06 -12.21
C MET A 323 15.24 8.31 -13.06
N ALA A 324 14.89 9.44 -12.45
CA ALA A 324 14.63 10.69 -13.16
C ALA A 324 15.92 11.40 -13.64
N LEU A 325 16.97 11.40 -12.80
CA LEU A 325 18.20 12.16 -13.04
C LEU A 325 19.33 11.31 -13.65
N GLY A 326 19.15 9.98 -13.68
CA GLY A 326 20.12 9.07 -14.30
C GLY A 326 21.41 8.87 -13.51
N ALA A 327 22.45 8.43 -14.21
CA ALA A 327 23.75 8.07 -13.61
C ALA A 327 24.50 9.25 -12.94
N ALA A 328 24.14 10.49 -13.27
CA ALA A 328 24.73 11.70 -12.67
C ALA A 328 24.18 12.02 -11.28
N TYR A 329 23.11 11.34 -10.83
CA TYR A 329 22.49 11.60 -9.53
C TYR A 329 23.48 11.49 -8.36
N ARG A 330 23.56 12.56 -7.57
CA ARG A 330 24.32 12.64 -6.31
C ARG A 330 23.42 13.31 -5.27
N VAL A 331 23.06 12.59 -4.21
CA VAL A 331 22.12 13.10 -3.20
C VAL A 331 22.58 14.40 -2.56
N ALA A 332 23.89 14.61 -2.38
CA ALA A 332 24.45 15.84 -1.81
C ALA A 332 24.22 17.08 -2.70
N GLU A 333 24.07 16.88 -4.00
CA GLU A 333 23.95 17.94 -5.01
C GLU A 333 22.51 18.24 -5.41
N VAL A 334 21.52 17.46 -4.92
CA VAL A 334 20.10 17.63 -5.28
C VAL A 334 19.62 19.06 -5.08
N ASN A 335 19.06 19.61 -6.14
CA ASN A 335 18.37 20.91 -6.15
C ASN A 335 16.86 20.70 -6.08
N PHE A 336 16.25 21.03 -4.94
CA PHE A 336 14.83 20.80 -4.71
C PHE A 336 13.88 21.76 -5.48
N ASP A 337 14.41 22.66 -6.31
CA ASP A 337 13.65 23.45 -7.29
C ASP A 337 13.69 22.82 -8.69
N ALA A 338 14.90 22.58 -9.21
CA ALA A 338 15.09 22.08 -10.57
C ALA A 338 14.87 20.56 -10.69
N ASP A 339 15.48 19.79 -9.80
CA ASP A 339 15.41 18.33 -9.85
C ASP A 339 14.02 17.82 -9.45
N LEU A 340 13.34 18.50 -8.51
CA LEU A 340 11.95 18.18 -8.17
C LEU A 340 11.05 18.31 -9.39
N ARG A 341 11.18 19.37 -10.20
CA ARG A 341 10.39 19.50 -11.44
C ARG A 341 10.63 18.33 -12.39
N THR A 342 11.89 17.92 -12.58
CA THR A 342 12.23 16.75 -13.42
C THR A 342 11.57 15.47 -12.90
N VAL A 343 11.56 15.28 -11.57
CA VAL A 343 10.89 14.15 -10.92
C VAL A 343 9.38 14.22 -11.11
N GLU A 344 8.77 15.39 -10.91
CA GLU A 344 7.33 15.60 -11.08
C GLU A 344 6.89 15.38 -12.53
N ASP A 345 7.63 15.90 -13.50
CA ASP A 345 7.33 15.72 -14.93
C ASP A 345 7.32 14.24 -15.34
N LEU A 346 8.17 13.43 -14.74
CA LEU A 346 8.23 12.00 -15.05
C LEU A 346 7.20 11.16 -14.26
N PHE A 347 6.98 11.47 -12.99
CA PHE A 347 6.25 10.57 -12.08
C PHE A 347 4.87 11.06 -11.65
N ALA A 348 4.65 12.39 -11.51
CA ALA A 348 3.48 12.89 -10.79
C ALA A 348 2.15 12.43 -11.41
N LYS A 349 2.06 12.46 -12.74
CA LYS A 349 0.85 12.10 -13.49
C LYS A 349 0.38 10.67 -13.21
N ASP A 350 1.32 9.73 -13.13
CA ASP A 350 1.02 8.30 -13.04
C ASP A 350 1.10 7.75 -11.61
N CYS A 351 1.92 8.38 -10.75
CA CYS A 351 2.26 7.85 -9.42
C CYS A 351 1.69 8.64 -8.24
N ASN A 352 1.26 9.90 -8.44
CA ASN A 352 0.57 10.63 -7.38
C ASN A 352 -0.93 10.33 -7.42
N ALA A 353 -1.53 10.20 -6.25
CA ALA A 353 -2.96 9.94 -6.12
C ALA A 353 -3.81 11.11 -6.66
N LEU A 354 -4.93 10.76 -7.22
CA LEU A 354 -5.96 11.68 -7.70
C LEU A 354 -7.11 11.67 -6.70
N PRO A 355 -7.27 12.69 -5.82
CA PRO A 355 -8.29 12.63 -4.77
C PRO A 355 -9.71 12.83 -5.34
N ASN A 356 -10.13 11.94 -6.25
CA ASN A 356 -11.45 11.88 -6.86
C ASN A 356 -12.01 10.46 -6.75
N LEU A 357 -12.77 10.22 -5.71
CA LEU A 357 -13.44 8.94 -5.45
C LEU A 357 -14.94 8.97 -5.77
N GLU A 358 -15.43 10.01 -6.46
CA GLU A 358 -16.85 10.10 -6.80
C GLU A 358 -17.35 8.93 -7.66
N PRO A 359 -16.64 8.47 -8.72
CA PRO A 359 -17.05 7.30 -9.48
C PRO A 359 -17.11 6.04 -8.62
N PHE A 360 -16.13 5.81 -7.76
CA PHE A 360 -16.07 4.68 -6.83
C PHE A 360 -17.27 4.70 -5.85
N ARG A 361 -17.56 5.87 -5.29
CA ARG A 361 -18.73 6.08 -4.42
C ARG A 361 -20.05 5.78 -5.15
N LYS A 362 -20.19 6.27 -6.40
CA LYS A 362 -21.43 6.07 -7.20
C LYS A 362 -21.72 4.61 -7.50
N LEU A 363 -20.68 3.78 -7.63
CA LEU A 363 -20.81 2.33 -7.79
C LEU A 363 -21.16 1.60 -6.48
N GLY A 364 -21.16 2.30 -5.35
CA GLY A 364 -21.50 1.72 -4.06
C GLY A 364 -20.33 0.98 -3.40
N HIS A 365 -19.09 1.15 -3.88
CA HIS A 365 -17.90 0.46 -3.35
C HIS A 365 -17.38 1.07 -2.04
N ARG A 366 -16.50 0.36 -1.35
CA ARG A 366 -16.02 0.71 0.00
C ARG A 366 -14.50 0.76 0.06
N LEU A 367 -13.99 1.78 0.77
CA LEU A 367 -12.56 1.97 1.01
C LEU A 367 -12.27 2.04 2.51
N ILE A 368 -11.30 1.26 2.97
CA ILE A 368 -10.71 1.38 4.32
C ILE A 368 -9.25 1.80 4.18
N ILE A 369 -8.85 2.84 4.92
CA ILE A 369 -7.47 3.32 5.02
C ILE A 369 -7.03 3.20 6.48
N ILE A 370 -5.86 2.61 6.72
CA ILE A 370 -5.21 2.60 8.04
C ILE A 370 -3.87 3.30 7.92
N GLN A 371 -3.62 4.31 8.77
CA GLN A 371 -2.41 5.12 8.73
C GLN A 371 -1.79 5.26 10.12
N GLY A 372 -0.51 4.97 10.22
CA GLY A 372 0.25 5.20 11.45
C GLY A 372 0.59 6.67 11.64
N LYS A 373 0.35 7.22 12.84
CA LYS A 373 0.68 8.61 13.16
C LYS A 373 2.19 8.87 13.28
N LEU A 374 2.98 7.83 13.57
CA LEU A 374 4.45 7.91 13.66
C LEU A 374 5.14 7.30 12.43
N ASP A 375 4.44 7.17 11.30
CA ASP A 375 5.03 6.59 10.09
C ASP A 375 6.04 7.56 9.47
N THR A 376 7.32 7.20 9.56
CA THR A 376 8.43 7.99 9.01
C THR A 376 8.69 7.69 7.54
N VAL A 377 8.18 6.58 7.03
CA VAL A 377 8.30 6.22 5.61
C VAL A 377 7.19 6.91 4.80
N VAL A 378 5.93 6.77 5.24
CA VAL A 378 4.79 7.45 4.62
C VAL A 378 4.14 8.36 5.66
N PRO A 379 4.51 9.65 5.71
CA PRO A 379 3.98 10.58 6.71
C PRO A 379 2.45 10.66 6.72
N ALA A 380 1.88 10.57 7.93
CA ALA A 380 0.43 10.64 8.14
C ALA A 380 -0.20 11.91 7.54
N GLN A 381 0.56 13.01 7.51
CA GLN A 381 0.11 14.27 6.95
C GLN A 381 -0.26 14.15 5.47
N TYR A 382 0.51 13.43 4.64
CA TYR A 382 0.17 13.25 3.22
C TYR A 382 -1.13 12.49 3.03
N VAL A 383 -1.36 11.46 3.86
CA VAL A 383 -2.58 10.65 3.78
C VAL A 383 -3.79 11.45 4.29
N LYS A 384 -3.57 12.30 5.30
CA LYS A 384 -4.60 13.24 5.79
C LYS A 384 -4.98 14.27 4.74
N GLU A 385 -3.99 14.93 4.11
CA GLU A 385 -4.21 15.90 3.02
C GLU A 385 -5.00 15.29 1.86
N TYR A 386 -4.67 14.05 1.48
CA TYR A 386 -5.42 13.29 0.48
C TYR A 386 -6.88 13.08 0.91
N TYR A 387 -7.10 12.54 2.12
CA TYR A 387 -8.44 12.23 2.61
C TYR A 387 -9.30 13.49 2.81
N ASP A 388 -8.74 14.56 3.33
CA ASP A 388 -9.44 15.84 3.49
C ASP A 388 -9.83 16.44 2.12
N THR A 389 -8.98 16.28 1.10
CA THR A 389 -9.30 16.67 -0.28
C THR A 389 -10.43 15.82 -0.85
N VAL A 390 -10.42 14.51 -0.63
CA VAL A 390 -11.54 13.63 -0.98
C VAL A 390 -12.81 14.08 -0.27
N ALA A 391 -12.72 14.39 1.03
CA ALA A 391 -13.86 14.84 1.83
C ALA A 391 -14.45 16.14 1.30
N SER A 392 -13.62 17.12 0.98
CA SER A 392 -14.08 18.41 0.43
C SER A 392 -14.84 18.23 -0.90
N ARG A 393 -14.40 17.30 -1.74
CA ARG A 393 -15.04 16.98 -3.04
C ARG A 393 -16.33 16.17 -2.92
N ASN A 394 -16.56 15.52 -1.78
CA ASN A 394 -17.72 14.68 -1.55
C ASN A 394 -18.75 15.28 -0.56
N GLY A 395 -18.70 16.58 -0.30
CA GLY A 395 -19.63 17.28 0.56
C GLY A 395 -19.35 17.09 2.06
N GLY A 396 -18.09 16.92 2.42
CA GLY A 396 -17.61 16.86 3.79
C GLY A 396 -17.29 15.44 4.30
N ILE A 397 -16.74 15.41 5.50
CA ILE A 397 -16.20 14.19 6.11
C ILE A 397 -17.29 13.16 6.39
N GLU A 398 -18.47 13.58 6.85
CA GLU A 398 -19.58 12.66 7.16
C GLU A 398 -20.12 11.95 5.92
N ASN A 399 -20.17 12.64 4.78
CA ASN A 399 -20.55 12.02 3.51
C ASN A 399 -19.48 11.04 3.03
N THR A 400 -18.21 11.39 3.24
CA THR A 400 -17.08 10.55 2.85
C THR A 400 -17.04 9.27 3.69
N ARG A 401 -17.27 9.34 4.99
CA ARG A 401 -17.33 8.18 5.90
C ARG A 401 -18.36 7.12 5.49
N ARG A 402 -19.35 7.47 4.67
CA ARG A 402 -20.36 6.51 4.16
C ARG A 402 -19.79 5.50 3.17
N PHE A 403 -18.63 5.79 2.55
CA PHE A 403 -18.00 4.90 1.57
C PHE A 403 -16.48 4.75 1.72
N ALA A 404 -15.81 5.70 2.36
CA ALA A 404 -14.38 5.67 2.63
C ALA A 404 -14.11 6.03 4.10
N ARG A 405 -13.41 5.16 4.83
CA ARG A 405 -13.08 5.35 6.25
C ARG A 405 -11.58 5.31 6.44
N ILE A 406 -11.07 6.23 7.25
CA ILE A 406 -9.66 6.29 7.62
C ILE A 406 -9.50 6.20 9.13
N PHE A 407 -8.48 5.46 9.57
CA PHE A 407 -8.11 5.25 10.97
C PHE A 407 -6.67 5.67 11.16
N PHE A 408 -6.43 6.73 11.96
CA PHE A 408 -5.10 7.19 12.31
C PHE A 408 -4.66 6.57 13.62
N VAL A 409 -3.65 5.72 13.58
CA VAL A 409 -3.24 4.86 14.70
C VAL A 409 -2.06 5.50 15.45
N PRO A 410 -2.26 5.92 16.72
CA PRO A 410 -1.17 6.41 17.55
C PRO A 410 -0.08 5.35 17.77
N GLY A 411 1.19 5.77 17.81
CA GLY A 411 2.32 4.88 18.03
C GLY A 411 2.66 3.93 16.89
N MET A 412 1.82 3.85 15.88
CA MET A 412 2.09 3.02 14.69
C MET A 412 3.04 3.74 13.73
N TRP A 413 4.09 3.02 13.32
CA TRP A 413 4.97 3.39 12.20
C TRP A 413 4.90 2.34 11.10
N HIS A 414 5.78 2.43 10.11
CA HIS A 414 5.76 1.55 8.95
C HIS A 414 6.14 0.11 9.30
N GLY A 415 5.16 -0.74 9.64
CA GLY A 415 5.37 -2.19 9.84
C GLY A 415 5.40 -2.69 11.29
N ASN A 416 5.05 -1.88 12.33
CA ASN A 416 4.94 -2.36 13.71
C ASN A 416 3.52 -2.76 14.14
N MET A 417 2.60 -2.81 13.21
CA MET A 417 1.22 -3.21 13.40
C MET A 417 1.09 -4.73 13.66
N THR A 418 0.19 -5.10 14.56
CA THR A 418 -0.22 -6.49 14.84
C THR A 418 -1.75 -6.56 14.95
N HIS A 419 -2.32 -7.76 14.83
CA HIS A 419 -3.75 -8.07 15.10
C HIS A 419 -4.80 -7.28 14.31
N CYS A 420 -4.45 -6.62 13.21
CA CYS A 420 -5.41 -5.89 12.39
C CYS A 420 -5.81 -6.72 11.16
N ASN A 421 -7.11 -6.81 10.91
CA ASN A 421 -7.64 -7.49 9.71
C ASN A 421 -8.62 -6.59 8.95
N PRO A 422 -8.12 -5.55 8.25
CA PRO A 422 -8.97 -4.60 7.55
C PRO A 422 -9.79 -5.25 6.41
N LEU A 423 -9.33 -6.37 5.85
CA LEU A 423 -10.08 -7.10 4.84
C LEU A 423 -11.36 -7.72 5.43
N ALA A 424 -11.31 -8.26 6.65
CA ALA A 424 -12.49 -8.80 7.30
C ALA A 424 -13.55 -7.70 7.58
N ASP A 425 -13.11 -6.54 8.05
CA ASP A 425 -14.00 -5.40 8.29
C ASP A 425 -14.57 -4.83 6.99
N LEU A 426 -13.74 -4.75 5.95
CA LEU A 426 -14.16 -4.34 4.61
C LEU A 426 -15.23 -5.28 4.04
N ARG A 427 -15.04 -6.59 4.18
CA ARG A 427 -16.01 -7.60 3.74
C ARG A 427 -17.34 -7.48 4.46
N LYS A 428 -17.34 -7.30 5.79
CA LYS A 428 -18.58 -7.03 6.54
C LYS A 428 -19.28 -5.79 6.02
N TRP A 429 -18.52 -4.75 5.69
CA TRP A 429 -19.09 -3.52 5.18
C TRP A 429 -19.71 -3.68 3.79
N VAL A 430 -18.99 -4.34 2.86
CA VAL A 430 -19.47 -4.58 1.49
C VAL A 430 -20.62 -5.60 1.47
N GLU A 431 -20.44 -6.75 2.15
CA GLU A 431 -21.34 -7.89 2.02
C GLU A 431 -22.59 -7.77 2.92
N GLN A 432 -22.51 -7.01 4.02
CA GLN A 432 -23.57 -6.94 5.05
C GLN A 432 -24.01 -5.50 5.39
N GLY A 433 -23.32 -4.49 4.83
CA GLY A 433 -23.61 -3.08 5.13
C GLY A 433 -23.09 -2.61 6.50
N VAL A 434 -22.34 -3.43 7.23
CA VAL A 434 -21.83 -3.12 8.58
C VAL A 434 -20.50 -2.37 8.48
N ALA A 435 -20.57 -1.05 8.57
CA ALA A 435 -19.41 -0.18 8.47
C ALA A 435 -18.60 -0.12 9.77
N PRO A 436 -17.26 -0.32 9.78
CA PRO A 436 -16.45 -0.28 10.98
C PRO A 436 -16.41 1.12 11.59
N GLN A 437 -16.89 1.31 12.81
CA GLN A 437 -16.81 2.59 13.54
C GLN A 437 -15.46 2.76 14.23
N CYS A 438 -14.83 1.64 14.57
CA CYS A 438 -13.49 1.55 15.13
C CYS A 438 -12.82 0.28 14.59
N ILE A 439 -11.49 0.24 14.72
CA ILE A 439 -10.69 -0.95 14.52
C ILE A 439 -9.97 -1.32 15.80
N GLU A 440 -9.76 -2.61 16.02
CA GLU A 440 -8.86 -3.10 17.07
C GLU A 440 -7.51 -3.38 16.44
N ILE A 441 -6.45 -2.85 17.04
CA ILE A 441 -5.12 -2.90 16.51
C ILE A 441 -4.07 -2.94 17.63
N GLY A 442 -3.13 -3.85 17.51
CA GLY A 442 -1.94 -3.88 18.36
C GLY A 442 -0.77 -3.13 17.71
N VAL A 443 -0.07 -2.34 18.48
CA VAL A 443 1.14 -1.64 18.08
C VAL A 443 2.33 -2.19 18.88
N ARG A 444 3.33 -2.72 18.18
CA ARG A 444 4.57 -3.22 18.83
C ARG A 444 5.55 -2.09 19.05
N TYR A 445 5.94 -1.87 20.31
CA TYR A 445 6.95 -0.89 20.71
C TYR A 445 7.89 -1.48 21.78
N LYS A 446 9.20 -1.45 21.55
CA LYS A 446 10.24 -2.01 22.45
C LYS A 446 9.89 -3.42 22.98
N GLY A 447 9.41 -4.30 22.09
CA GLY A 447 9.07 -5.70 22.41
C GLY A 447 7.70 -5.93 23.03
N LYS A 448 7.02 -4.90 23.53
CA LYS A 448 5.66 -4.98 24.07
C LYS A 448 4.63 -4.65 22.99
N ILE A 449 3.45 -5.28 23.06
CA ILE A 449 2.30 -4.96 22.21
C ILE A 449 1.34 -4.11 23.03
N TYR A 450 0.93 -2.98 22.45
CA TYR A 450 -0.06 -2.06 23.02
C TYR A 450 -1.33 -2.16 22.19
N GLU A 451 -2.35 -2.76 22.78
CA GLU A 451 -3.67 -2.91 22.15
C GLU A 451 -4.44 -1.60 22.23
N GLN A 452 -5.09 -1.24 21.12
CA GLN A 452 -5.84 0.00 21.00
C GLN A 452 -7.13 -0.24 20.24
N GLN A 453 -8.17 0.50 20.63
CA GLN A 453 -9.37 0.70 19.83
C GLN A 453 -9.29 2.08 19.20
N VAL A 454 -9.22 2.14 17.89
CA VAL A 454 -9.04 3.39 17.12
C VAL A 454 -10.34 3.70 16.38
N GLY A 455 -10.94 4.85 16.70
CA GLY A 455 -12.14 5.33 16.04
C GLY A 455 -11.86 5.86 14.63
N VAL A 456 -12.91 5.95 13.81
CA VAL A 456 -12.86 6.56 12.48
C VAL A 456 -12.57 8.05 12.60
N TYR A 457 -11.65 8.55 11.76
CA TYR A 457 -11.32 9.98 11.64
C TYR A 457 -12.44 10.77 10.96
#